data_fec536eab60120b807118ac2cc9b3c19
#
_entry.id   fec536eab60120b807118ac2cc9b3c19
#
_cell.length_a   1.000
_cell.length_b   1.000
_cell.length_c   1.000
_cell.angle_alpha   90.00
_cell.angle_beta   90.00
_cell.angle_gamma   90.00
#
_symmetry.space_group_name_H-M   'P 1'
#
loop_
_entity.id
_entity.type
_entity.pdbx_description
1 polymer ?
#
loop_
_entity_poly.entity_id
_entity_poly.type
_entity_poly.pdbx_seq_one_letter_code
_entity_poly.pdbx_strand_id
1 'polypeptide(L)'
;SACLVGSEMCIRDSICIASFNNVSPAFLSGFVCMEILGNANCFLPVFLIFYSCTLITSFIIRYIIFQKYRDTYTSVSVPMPQKSALIDKSILSALKNIGKLGGYIIIFSILSHCIMSFIPFHPEILCMLIEITTGLTVSDRRYLTFLPFISLGGVCGMFQTFSVDENNIIDKKIYILGKFISAVITMAVCGIVILFQL
;
A
#
# COMPACT_ATOMS: atom_id res chain seq x y z
N SER A 1 -20.94 -25.37 -2.47
CA SER A 1 -21.16 -24.14 -3.29
C SER A 1 -21.01 -22.86 -2.51
N ALA A 2 -21.32 -22.82 -1.19
CA ALA A 2 -21.13 -21.63 -0.35
C ALA A 2 -19.65 -21.22 -0.17
N CYS A 3 -18.73 -22.18 -0.22
CA CYS A 3 -17.30 -21.94 -0.08
C CYS A 3 -16.68 -21.23 -1.32
N LEU A 4 -17.23 -21.45 -2.50
CA LEU A 4 -16.77 -20.80 -3.76
C LEU A 4 -17.21 -19.34 -3.83
N VAL A 5 -18.43 -19.01 -3.43
CA VAL A 5 -18.96 -17.64 -3.42
C VAL A 5 -18.20 -16.75 -2.45
N GLY A 6 -17.82 -17.27 -1.27
CA GLY A 6 -16.98 -16.57 -0.30
C GLY A 6 -15.57 -16.28 -0.85
N SER A 7 -14.97 -17.22 -1.58
CA SER A 7 -13.61 -17.05 -2.13
C SER A 7 -13.53 -15.97 -3.22
N GLU A 8 -14.57 -15.81 -4.04
CA GLU A 8 -14.58 -14.81 -5.12
C GLU A 8 -14.79 -13.37 -4.62
N MET A 9 -15.62 -13.19 -3.61
CA MET A 9 -15.75 -11.92 -2.92
C MET A 9 -14.41 -11.50 -2.29
N CYS A 10 -13.74 -12.44 -1.61
CA CYS A 10 -12.41 -12.23 -1.04
C CYS A 10 -11.37 -11.85 -2.10
N ILE A 11 -11.38 -12.46 -3.27
CA ILE A 11 -10.45 -12.15 -4.37
C ILE A 11 -10.68 -10.73 -4.87
N ARG A 12 -11.92 -10.34 -5.14
CA ARG A 12 -12.27 -9.00 -5.64
C ARG A 12 -11.92 -7.92 -4.62
N ASP A 13 -12.24 -8.15 -3.36
CA ASP A 13 -11.93 -7.23 -2.27
C ASP A 13 -10.42 -7.10 -2.06
N SER A 14 -9.69 -8.22 -2.12
CA SER A 14 -8.22 -8.24 -2.06
C SER A 14 -7.59 -7.41 -3.17
N ILE A 15 -8.12 -7.45 -4.39
CA ILE A 15 -7.64 -6.62 -5.51
C ILE A 15 -7.91 -5.15 -5.28
N CYS A 16 -9.13 -4.81 -4.89
CA CYS A 16 -9.48 -3.43 -4.59
C CYS A 16 -8.57 -2.88 -3.48
N ILE A 17 -8.39 -3.64 -2.40
CA ILE A 17 -7.52 -3.23 -1.30
C ILE A 17 -6.07 -3.14 -1.76
N ALA A 18 -5.53 -4.09 -2.52
CA ALA A 18 -4.17 -4.02 -3.04
C ALA A 18 -3.93 -2.80 -3.93
N SER A 19 -4.93 -2.42 -4.74
CA SER A 19 -4.84 -1.29 -5.66
C SER A 19 -5.00 0.06 -4.97
N PHE A 20 -5.92 0.19 -4.00
CA PHE A 20 -6.29 1.48 -3.40
C PHE A 20 -5.72 1.70 -1.99
N ASN A 21 -5.19 0.66 -1.33
CA ASN A 21 -4.51 0.80 -0.06
C ASN A 21 -3.09 1.34 -0.27
N ASN A 22 -3.00 2.62 -0.56
CA ASN A 22 -1.76 3.35 -0.79
C ASN A 22 -1.63 4.50 0.22
N VAL A 23 -0.45 5.10 0.23
CA VAL A 23 -0.19 6.30 1.06
C VAL A 23 -1.16 7.43 0.70
N SER A 24 -1.53 8.24 1.69
CA SER A 24 -2.44 9.36 1.49
C SER A 24 -1.79 10.51 0.72
N PRO A 25 -2.56 11.38 0.05
CA PRO A 25 -2.04 12.62 -0.52
C PRO A 25 -1.33 13.50 0.51
N ALA A 26 -1.81 13.50 1.77
CA ALA A 26 -1.17 14.23 2.87
C ALA A 26 0.22 13.68 3.20
N PHE A 27 0.43 12.36 3.13
CA PHE A 27 1.75 11.75 3.29
C PHE A 27 2.69 12.18 2.15
N LEU A 28 2.23 12.17 0.89
CA LEU A 28 3.04 12.62 -0.23
C LEU A 28 3.40 14.10 -0.15
N SER A 29 2.45 14.97 0.21
CA SER A 29 2.72 16.40 0.30
C SER A 29 3.57 16.77 1.52
N GLY A 30 3.20 16.32 2.72
CA GLY A 30 3.84 16.69 3.96
C GLY A 30 5.18 15.98 4.16
N PHE A 31 5.15 14.64 4.18
CA PHE A 31 6.35 13.87 4.47
C PHE A 31 7.29 13.78 3.26
N VAL A 32 6.80 13.31 2.11
CA VAL A 32 7.68 13.08 0.95
C VAL A 32 8.18 14.40 0.35
N CYS A 33 7.30 15.33 0.02
CA CYS A 33 7.70 16.55 -0.68
C CYS A 33 8.31 17.60 0.24
N MET A 34 7.74 17.84 1.42
CA MET A 34 8.23 18.89 2.31
C MET A 34 9.37 18.43 3.20
N GLU A 35 9.25 17.27 3.87
CA GLU A 35 10.25 16.80 4.82
C GLU A 35 11.46 16.17 4.11
N ILE A 36 11.22 15.23 3.17
CA ILE A 36 12.31 14.49 2.51
C ILE A 36 12.94 15.28 1.37
N LEU A 37 12.13 15.84 0.46
CA LEU A 37 12.63 16.54 -0.72
C LEU A 37 12.91 18.03 -0.47
N GLY A 38 12.32 18.62 0.56
CA GLY A 38 12.44 20.05 0.86
C GLY A 38 11.83 20.96 -0.21
N ASN A 39 10.92 20.46 -1.05
CA ASN A 39 10.35 21.18 -2.18
C ASN A 39 8.84 20.91 -2.35
N ALA A 40 8.02 21.87 -1.97
CA ALA A 40 6.56 21.75 -2.12
C ALA A 40 6.11 21.66 -3.59
N ASN A 41 6.85 22.22 -4.54
CA ASN A 41 6.47 22.24 -5.95
C ASN A 41 6.54 20.86 -6.62
N CYS A 42 7.24 19.89 -6.01
CA CYS A 42 7.30 18.53 -6.53
C CYS A 42 6.03 17.72 -6.23
N PHE A 43 5.10 18.25 -5.42
CA PHE A 43 3.89 17.52 -5.05
C PHE A 43 3.05 17.11 -6.26
N LEU A 44 2.78 18.06 -7.17
CA LEU A 44 1.92 17.77 -8.32
C LEU A 44 2.48 16.66 -9.23
N PRO A 45 3.76 16.70 -9.68
CA PRO A 45 4.32 15.63 -10.48
C PRO A 45 4.38 14.29 -9.71
N VAL A 46 4.79 14.29 -8.46
CA VAL A 46 4.82 13.08 -7.61
C VAL A 46 3.42 12.47 -7.47
N PHE A 47 2.42 13.31 -7.18
CA PHE A 47 1.03 12.91 -7.05
C PHE A 47 0.50 12.29 -8.35
N LEU A 48 0.69 12.98 -9.49
CA LEU A 48 0.20 12.51 -10.79
C LEU A 48 0.85 11.19 -11.19
N ILE A 49 2.18 11.05 -11.05
CA ILE A 49 2.89 9.81 -11.38
C ILE A 49 2.37 8.68 -10.48
N PHE A 50 2.35 8.88 -9.17
CA PHE A 50 2.00 7.84 -8.21
C PHE A 50 0.56 7.33 -8.37
N TYR A 51 -0.41 8.25 -8.42
CA TYR A 51 -1.83 7.85 -8.53
C TYR A 51 -2.21 7.37 -9.94
N SER A 52 -1.57 7.87 -11.00
CA SER A 52 -1.75 7.30 -12.35
C SER A 52 -1.26 5.86 -12.41
N CYS A 53 -0.09 5.55 -11.84
CA CYS A 53 0.42 4.17 -11.75
C CYS A 53 -0.54 3.28 -10.95
N THR A 54 -1.09 3.77 -9.85
CA THR A 54 -2.09 3.06 -9.05
C THR A 54 -3.35 2.73 -9.85
N LEU A 55 -3.88 3.68 -10.61
CA LEU A 55 -5.04 3.47 -11.48
C LEU A 55 -4.74 2.45 -12.58
N ILE A 56 -3.60 2.58 -13.27
CA ILE A 56 -3.16 1.63 -14.31
C ILE A 56 -3.07 0.22 -13.72
N THR A 57 -2.45 0.07 -12.55
CA THR A 57 -2.35 -1.21 -11.84
C THR A 57 -3.73 -1.80 -11.56
N SER A 58 -4.66 -0.98 -11.06
CA SER A 58 -6.02 -1.38 -10.77
C SER A 58 -6.74 -1.92 -12.00
N PHE A 59 -6.60 -1.25 -13.16
CA PHE A 59 -7.19 -1.70 -14.42
C PHE A 59 -6.56 -3.01 -14.90
N ILE A 60 -5.23 -3.15 -14.84
CA ILE A 60 -4.53 -4.36 -15.27
C ILE A 60 -4.92 -5.55 -14.41
N ILE A 61 -4.89 -5.42 -13.09
CA ILE A 61 -5.23 -6.52 -12.18
C ILE A 61 -6.70 -6.90 -12.36
N ARG A 62 -7.59 -5.91 -12.45
CA ARG A 62 -9.02 -6.16 -12.70
C ARG A 62 -9.23 -6.91 -14.02
N TYR A 63 -8.54 -6.52 -15.09
CA TYR A 63 -8.64 -7.19 -16.41
C TYR A 63 -8.18 -8.64 -16.35
N ILE A 64 -7.00 -8.90 -15.74
CA ILE A 64 -6.45 -10.26 -15.62
C ILE A 64 -7.37 -11.17 -14.81
N ILE A 65 -7.93 -10.66 -13.71
CA ILE A 65 -8.77 -11.46 -12.82
C ILE A 65 -10.18 -11.59 -13.38
N PHE A 66 -10.72 -10.55 -14.01
CA PHE A 66 -12.03 -10.64 -14.69
C PHE A 66 -12.05 -11.71 -15.77
N GLN A 67 -10.98 -11.88 -16.54
CA GLN A 67 -10.87 -12.97 -17.51
C GLN A 67 -10.90 -14.36 -16.86
N LYS A 68 -10.36 -14.49 -15.65
CA LYS A 68 -10.26 -15.77 -14.94
C LYS A 68 -11.55 -16.17 -14.21
N TYR A 69 -12.38 -15.20 -13.80
CA TYR A 69 -13.53 -15.39 -12.91
C TYR A 69 -14.85 -14.85 -13.50
N ARG A 70 -15.00 -14.84 -14.82
CA ARG A 70 -16.13 -14.22 -15.56
C ARG A 70 -17.52 -14.79 -15.24
N ASP A 71 -17.63 -15.99 -14.71
CA ASP A 71 -18.90 -16.73 -14.73
C ASP A 71 -19.67 -16.80 -13.40
N THR A 72 -19.26 -16.05 -12.35
CA THR A 72 -19.85 -16.22 -11.02
C THR A 72 -20.20 -14.91 -10.32
N TYR A 73 -21.10 -14.12 -10.89
CA TYR A 73 -21.64 -12.93 -10.22
C TYR A 73 -22.89 -13.24 -9.41
N THR A 74 -22.75 -13.36 -8.09
CA THR A 74 -23.89 -13.37 -7.17
C THR A 74 -23.75 -12.21 -6.16
N SER A 75 -24.76 -11.35 -6.14
CA SER A 75 -24.83 -10.25 -5.17
C SER A 75 -25.26 -10.81 -3.79
N VAL A 76 -24.40 -10.65 -2.80
CA VAL A 76 -24.75 -10.96 -1.40
C VAL A 76 -25.16 -9.67 -0.71
N SER A 77 -26.40 -9.61 -0.22
CA SER A 77 -26.87 -8.53 0.61
C SER A 77 -26.33 -8.69 2.05
N VAL A 78 -25.55 -7.72 2.50
CA VAL A 78 -25.07 -7.66 3.90
C VAL A 78 -26.16 -7.03 4.76
N PRO A 79 -26.60 -7.67 5.86
CA PRO A 79 -27.58 -7.08 6.77
C PRO A 79 -27.03 -5.80 7.41
N MET A 80 -27.79 -4.70 7.37
CA MET A 80 -27.40 -3.46 8.04
C MET A 80 -27.58 -3.59 9.57
N PRO A 81 -26.53 -3.33 10.36
CA PRO A 81 -26.65 -3.33 11.82
C PRO A 81 -27.42 -2.12 12.36
N GLN A 82 -28.02 -2.28 13.55
CA GLN A 82 -28.79 -1.21 14.23
C GLN A 82 -27.95 0.02 14.57
N LYS A 83 -28.51 1.22 14.34
CA LYS A 83 -27.77 2.51 14.28
C LYS A 83 -27.20 3.04 15.60
N SER A 84 -27.74 2.72 16.77
CA SER A 84 -27.36 3.39 18.03
C SER A 84 -26.09 2.90 18.70
N ALA A 85 -25.73 1.61 18.52
CA ALA A 85 -24.48 1.04 19.05
C ALA A 85 -23.30 1.12 18.08
N LEU A 86 -23.51 1.66 16.89
CA LEU A 86 -22.50 1.69 15.80
C LEU A 86 -21.42 2.73 16.05
N ILE A 87 -21.75 3.91 16.57
CA ILE A 87 -20.78 5.01 16.71
C ILE A 87 -19.72 4.67 17.74
N ASP A 88 -20.11 4.26 18.94
CA ASP A 88 -19.16 3.91 20.02
C ASP A 88 -18.27 2.72 19.62
N LYS A 89 -18.88 1.69 19.00
CA LYS A 89 -18.14 0.54 18.50
C LYS A 89 -17.16 0.92 17.38
N SER A 90 -17.55 1.85 16.51
CA SER A 90 -16.69 2.36 15.44
C SER A 90 -15.52 3.16 15.98
N ILE A 91 -15.74 4.01 16.99
CA ILE A 91 -14.68 4.78 17.64
C ILE A 91 -13.67 3.85 18.31
N LEU A 92 -14.14 2.88 19.10
CA LEU A 92 -13.26 1.91 19.77
C LEU A 92 -12.47 1.07 18.77
N SER A 93 -13.12 0.64 17.68
CA SER A 93 -12.44 -0.08 16.59
C SER A 93 -11.38 0.78 15.91
N ALA A 94 -11.69 2.06 15.64
CA ALA A 94 -10.73 2.99 15.05
C ALA A 94 -9.51 3.20 15.97
N LEU A 95 -9.71 3.43 17.27
CA LEU A 95 -8.62 3.59 18.25
C LEU A 95 -7.76 2.33 18.34
N LYS A 96 -8.38 1.15 18.38
CA LYS A 96 -7.67 -0.14 18.37
C LYS A 96 -6.82 -0.29 17.10
N ASN A 97 -7.36 0.05 15.94
CA ASN A 97 -6.66 -0.03 14.67
C ASN A 97 -5.50 0.97 14.58
N ILE A 98 -5.68 2.23 15.02
CA ILE A 98 -4.62 3.22 15.10
C ILE A 98 -3.49 2.73 16.01
N GLY A 99 -3.81 2.16 17.18
CA GLY A 99 -2.82 1.58 18.08
C GLY A 99 -2.04 0.43 17.44
N LYS A 100 -2.72 -0.48 16.72
CA LYS A 100 -2.05 -1.56 15.97
C LYS A 100 -1.11 -1.00 14.90
N LEU A 101 -1.60 -0.06 14.08
CA LEU A 101 -0.80 0.54 12.99
C LEU A 101 0.45 1.25 13.54
N GLY A 102 0.31 2.06 14.59
CA GLY A 102 1.44 2.72 15.25
C GLY A 102 2.44 1.73 15.84
N GLY A 103 1.96 0.66 16.49
CA GLY A 103 2.80 -0.40 17.03
C GLY A 103 3.64 -1.09 15.95
N TYR A 104 3.06 -1.39 14.79
CA TYR A 104 3.83 -1.95 13.65
C TYR A 104 4.90 -0.99 13.16
N ILE A 105 4.58 0.31 12.99
CA ILE A 105 5.58 1.30 12.57
C ILE A 105 6.76 1.33 13.53
N ILE A 106 6.51 1.38 14.84
CA ILE A 106 7.56 1.41 15.85
C ILE A 106 8.44 0.16 15.77
N ILE A 107 7.85 -1.03 15.75
CA ILE A 107 8.58 -2.31 15.70
C ILE A 107 9.44 -2.39 14.43
N PHE A 108 8.85 -2.11 13.28
CA PHE A 108 9.56 -2.21 12.00
C PHE A 108 10.61 -1.09 11.83
N SER A 109 10.40 0.09 12.41
CA SER A 109 11.41 1.15 12.45
C SER A 109 12.62 0.75 13.31
N ILE A 110 12.40 0.18 14.48
CA ILE A 110 13.48 -0.36 15.32
C ILE A 110 14.24 -1.46 14.57
N LEU A 111 13.52 -2.39 13.93
CA LEU A 111 14.11 -3.46 13.13
C LEU A 111 14.97 -2.88 11.99
N SER A 112 14.48 -1.88 11.28
CA SER A 112 15.23 -1.20 10.20
C SER A 112 16.52 -0.58 10.72
N HIS A 113 16.49 0.10 11.86
CA HIS A 113 17.70 0.68 12.48
C HIS A 113 18.69 -0.40 12.92
N CYS A 114 18.22 -1.50 13.49
CA CYS A 114 19.09 -2.65 13.80
C CYS A 114 19.76 -3.20 12.54
N ILE A 115 19.02 -3.38 11.46
CA ILE A 115 19.56 -3.91 10.20
C ILE A 115 20.62 -2.97 9.59
N MET A 116 20.39 -1.65 9.65
CA MET A 116 21.39 -0.66 9.21
C MET A 116 22.74 -0.80 9.95
N SER A 117 22.69 -1.17 11.22
CA SER A 117 23.90 -1.37 12.02
C SER A 117 24.72 -2.59 11.60
N PHE A 118 24.10 -3.59 10.99
CA PHE A 118 24.75 -4.84 10.58
C PHE A 118 25.10 -4.90 9.09
N ILE A 119 24.38 -4.16 8.24
CA ILE A 119 24.55 -4.21 6.78
C ILE A 119 25.05 -2.85 6.28
N PRO A 120 26.35 -2.72 5.97
CA PRO A 120 26.91 -1.43 5.54
C PRO A 120 26.66 -1.11 4.05
N PHE A 121 26.13 -2.08 3.26
CA PHE A 121 25.98 -1.95 1.83
C PHE A 121 24.50 -1.68 1.46
N HIS A 122 24.23 -0.50 0.90
CA HIS A 122 22.89 -0.06 0.49
C HIS A 122 21.77 -0.28 1.53
N PRO A 123 21.95 0.16 2.78
CA PRO A 123 20.97 -0.06 3.83
C PRO A 123 19.63 0.63 3.55
N GLU A 124 19.63 1.72 2.79
CA GLU A 124 18.46 2.51 2.42
C GLU A 124 17.41 1.67 1.67
N ILE A 125 17.83 0.84 0.69
CA ILE A 125 16.93 -0.01 -0.10
C ILE A 125 16.26 -1.04 0.80
N LEU A 126 17.04 -1.69 1.67
CA LEU A 126 16.51 -2.69 2.58
C LEU A 126 15.56 -2.08 3.60
N CYS A 127 15.89 -0.90 4.11
CA CYS A 127 15.01 -0.16 5.02
C CYS A 127 13.70 0.24 4.33
N MET A 128 13.72 0.73 3.07
CA MET A 128 12.50 1.03 2.31
C MET A 128 11.62 -0.21 2.10
N LEU A 129 12.23 -1.39 1.92
CA LEU A 129 11.49 -2.64 1.79
C LEU A 129 10.84 -3.07 3.12
N ILE A 130 11.48 -2.78 4.24
CA ILE A 130 11.00 -3.16 5.57
C ILE A 130 10.00 -2.12 6.09
N GLU A 131 10.43 -0.85 6.17
CA GLU A 131 9.64 0.26 6.67
C GLU A 131 9.97 1.53 5.87
N ILE A 132 8.96 2.04 5.17
CA ILE A 132 9.12 3.10 4.16
C ILE A 132 9.63 4.40 4.77
N THR A 133 9.09 4.82 5.91
CA THR A 133 9.42 6.14 6.48
C THR A 133 10.88 6.20 6.90
N THR A 134 11.38 5.16 7.58
CA THR A 134 12.79 5.04 7.94
C THR A 134 13.69 4.96 6.71
N GLY A 135 13.30 4.18 5.71
CA GLY A 135 14.06 4.06 4.47
C GLY A 135 14.18 5.39 3.71
N LEU A 136 13.09 6.17 3.66
CA LEU A 136 13.08 7.48 3.00
C LEU A 136 13.97 8.51 3.69
N THR A 137 14.05 8.50 5.03
CA THR A 137 14.90 9.44 5.76
C THR A 137 16.40 9.23 5.54
N VAL A 138 16.79 8.01 5.16
CA VAL A 138 18.19 7.60 4.93
C VAL A 138 18.57 7.66 3.45
N SER A 139 17.59 7.72 2.54
CA SER A 139 17.82 7.64 1.10
C SER A 139 18.28 8.96 0.48
N ASP A 140 18.91 8.86 -0.70
CA ASP A 140 19.15 10.00 -1.58
C ASP A 140 17.83 10.68 -1.97
N ARG A 141 17.81 12.03 -2.02
CA ARG A 141 16.61 12.85 -2.24
C ARG A 141 16.13 12.86 -3.70
N ARG A 142 15.91 11.69 -4.28
CA ARG A 142 15.43 11.52 -5.67
C ARG A 142 14.06 10.84 -5.66
N TYR A 143 12.98 11.62 -5.78
CA TYR A 143 11.61 11.09 -5.69
C TYR A 143 11.30 9.97 -6.70
N LEU A 144 11.87 10.01 -7.91
CA LEU A 144 11.64 8.97 -8.92
C LEU A 144 12.22 7.61 -8.53
N THR A 145 13.24 7.56 -7.68
CA THR A 145 13.86 6.30 -7.26
C THR A 145 13.11 5.61 -6.13
N PHE A 146 12.40 6.34 -5.28
CA PHE A 146 11.70 5.74 -4.14
C PHE A 146 10.18 5.59 -4.31
N LEU A 147 9.56 6.20 -5.34
CA LEU A 147 8.14 6.00 -5.63
C LEU A 147 7.73 4.53 -5.80
N PRO A 148 8.52 3.65 -6.47
CA PRO A 148 8.23 2.22 -6.55
C PRO A 148 8.16 1.54 -5.18
N PHE A 149 9.04 1.91 -4.25
CA PHE A 149 9.04 1.37 -2.87
C PHE A 149 7.81 1.85 -2.08
N ILE A 150 7.42 3.12 -2.26
CA ILE A 150 6.18 3.65 -1.68
C ILE A 150 4.97 2.89 -2.23
N SER A 151 4.95 2.58 -3.52
CA SER A 151 3.88 1.82 -4.16
C SER A 151 3.80 0.37 -3.64
N LEU A 152 4.96 -0.26 -3.35
CA LEU A 152 5.03 -1.57 -2.73
C LEU A 152 4.42 -1.56 -1.32
N GLY A 153 4.61 -0.48 -0.57
CA GLY A 153 4.08 -0.31 0.77
C GLY A 153 4.95 -0.89 1.89
N GLY A 154 6.09 -1.50 1.54
CA GLY A 154 6.98 -2.16 2.51
C GLY A 154 6.35 -3.33 3.26
N VAL A 155 7.16 -4.11 3.94
CA VAL A 155 6.71 -5.24 4.77
C VAL A 155 5.82 -4.72 5.91
N CYS A 156 6.18 -3.61 6.53
CA CYS A 156 5.39 -2.97 7.58
C CYS A 156 3.95 -2.67 7.12
N GLY A 157 3.76 -2.05 5.96
CA GLY A 157 2.45 -1.74 5.40
C GLY A 157 1.61 -2.98 5.10
N MET A 158 2.24 -4.07 4.66
CA MET A 158 1.56 -5.35 4.46
C MET A 158 1.05 -5.93 5.80
N PHE A 159 1.89 -5.93 6.84
CA PHE A 159 1.49 -6.39 8.16
C PHE A 159 0.40 -5.51 8.77
N GLN A 160 0.47 -4.20 8.60
CA GLN A 160 -0.58 -3.27 9.01
C GLN A 160 -1.93 -3.64 8.38
N THR A 161 -1.95 -3.86 7.06
CA THR A 161 -3.18 -4.23 6.33
C THR A 161 -3.75 -5.55 6.85
N PHE A 162 -2.92 -6.56 7.00
CA PHE A 162 -3.38 -7.87 7.49
C PHE A 162 -3.83 -7.84 8.95
N SER A 163 -3.27 -6.96 9.78
CA SER A 163 -3.65 -6.84 11.19
C SER A 163 -5.03 -6.23 11.40
N VAL A 164 -5.50 -5.42 10.44
CA VAL A 164 -6.82 -4.79 10.47
C VAL A 164 -7.89 -5.71 9.88
N ASP A 165 -7.50 -6.68 9.06
CA ASP A 165 -8.39 -7.69 8.47
C ASP A 165 -8.75 -8.78 9.48
N GLU A 166 -9.58 -8.45 10.49
CA GLU A 166 -10.00 -9.38 11.54
C GLU A 166 -10.79 -10.58 11.02
N ASN A 167 -11.44 -10.45 9.88
CA ASN A 167 -12.28 -11.50 9.28
C ASN A 167 -11.55 -12.35 8.22
N ASN A 168 -10.26 -12.11 7.98
CA ASN A 168 -9.47 -12.76 6.93
C ASN A 168 -10.15 -12.71 5.53
N ILE A 169 -10.72 -11.56 5.20
CA ILE A 169 -11.39 -11.30 3.92
C ILE A 169 -10.35 -11.18 2.80
N ILE A 170 -9.14 -10.70 3.13
CA ILE A 170 -8.09 -10.45 2.16
C ILE A 170 -7.32 -11.73 1.85
N ASP A 171 -7.29 -12.14 0.59
CA ASP A 171 -6.33 -13.13 0.11
C ASP A 171 -4.92 -12.50 0.08
N LYS A 172 -4.09 -12.93 1.05
CA LYS A 172 -2.75 -12.39 1.24
C LYS A 172 -1.86 -12.54 0.01
N LYS A 173 -2.01 -13.64 -0.74
CA LYS A 173 -1.19 -13.89 -1.94
C LYS A 173 -1.56 -12.92 -3.06
N ILE A 174 -2.86 -12.70 -3.28
CA ILE A 174 -3.37 -11.78 -4.29
C ILE A 174 -2.98 -10.34 -3.92
N TYR A 175 -3.11 -9.98 -2.64
CA TYR A 175 -2.71 -8.67 -2.15
C TYR A 175 -1.22 -8.39 -2.39
N ILE A 176 -0.33 -9.31 -1.98
CA ILE A 176 1.11 -9.18 -2.16
C ILE A 176 1.46 -9.09 -3.65
N LEU A 177 0.88 -9.97 -4.49
CA LEU A 177 1.08 -9.94 -5.93
C LEU A 177 0.66 -8.59 -6.54
N GLY A 178 -0.48 -8.06 -6.12
CA GLY A 178 -0.96 -6.74 -6.56
C GLY A 178 0.00 -5.61 -6.21
N LYS A 179 0.58 -5.63 -5.01
CA LYS A 179 1.59 -4.66 -4.58
C LYS A 179 2.88 -4.76 -5.39
N PHE A 180 3.34 -5.98 -5.70
CA PHE A 180 4.49 -6.18 -6.58
C PHE A 180 4.24 -5.65 -7.99
N ILE A 181 3.09 -5.94 -8.59
CA ILE A 181 2.72 -5.43 -9.90
C ILE A 181 2.69 -3.89 -9.89
N SER A 182 2.12 -3.28 -8.85
CA SER A 182 2.09 -1.83 -8.68
C SER A 182 3.50 -1.23 -8.61
N ALA A 183 4.41 -1.84 -7.86
CA ALA A 183 5.79 -1.40 -7.75
C ALA A 183 6.54 -1.50 -9.09
N VAL A 184 6.35 -2.58 -9.84
CA VAL A 184 6.97 -2.77 -11.16
C VAL A 184 6.46 -1.74 -12.17
N ILE A 185 5.15 -1.48 -12.20
CA ILE A 185 4.56 -0.46 -13.08
C ILE A 185 5.10 0.93 -12.72
N THR A 186 5.13 1.26 -11.43
CA THR A 186 5.66 2.55 -10.96
C THR A 186 7.14 2.70 -11.31
N MET A 187 7.93 1.63 -11.17
CA MET A 187 9.34 1.61 -11.56
C MET A 187 9.53 1.84 -13.06
N ALA A 188 8.72 1.20 -13.90
CA ALA A 188 8.77 1.38 -15.36
C ALA A 188 8.42 2.83 -15.75
N VAL A 189 7.36 3.41 -15.18
CA VAL A 189 6.96 4.80 -15.44
C VAL A 189 8.02 5.77 -14.96
N CYS A 190 8.56 5.61 -13.77
CA CYS A 190 9.64 6.45 -13.26
C CYS A 190 10.90 6.34 -14.14
N GLY A 191 11.26 5.14 -14.60
CA GLY A 191 12.36 4.94 -15.54
C GLY A 191 12.16 5.68 -16.86
N ILE A 192 10.96 5.63 -17.43
CA ILE A 192 10.60 6.40 -18.62
C ILE A 192 10.74 7.90 -18.38
N VAL A 193 10.20 8.40 -17.26
CA VAL A 193 10.30 9.83 -16.92
C VAL A 193 11.74 10.28 -16.80
N ILE A 194 12.60 9.47 -16.16
CA ILE A 194 14.04 9.78 -16.05
C ILE A 194 14.70 9.84 -17.43
N LEU A 195 14.38 8.91 -18.33
CA LEU A 195 14.93 8.90 -19.70
C LEU A 195 14.51 10.11 -20.53
N PHE A 196 13.30 10.64 -20.30
CA PHE A 196 12.82 11.83 -21.03
C PHE A 196 13.24 13.16 -20.40
N GLN A 197 13.77 13.15 -19.17
CA GLN A 197 14.33 14.35 -18.51
C GLN A 197 15.83 14.53 -18.79
N LEU A 198 16.48 13.53 -19.39
CA LEU A 198 17.86 13.57 -19.89
C LEU A 198 17.88 14.02 -21.36
#